data_f9eb1f9d727d7ee4fb0543d02bc68a71
#
_entry.id   f9eb1f9d727d7ee4fb0543d02bc68a71
#
_cell.length_a   1.000
_cell.length_b   1.000
_cell.length_c   1.000
_cell.angle_alpha   90.00
_cell.angle_beta   90.00
_cell.angle_gamma   90.00
#
_symmetry.space_group_name_H-M   'P 1'
#
loop_
_entity.id
_entity.type
_entity.pdbx_description
1 polymer ?
#
loop_
_entity_poly.entity_id
_entity_poly.type
_entity_poly.pdbx_seq_one_letter_code
_entity_poly.pdbx_strand_id
1 'polypeptide(L)' 'MNLNKAKIKFSPNNFEIIEEGDFVICAVSGKSIPLNKLTYWNVELQEAYFSPKEAQQRYEELNKK' A
#
# COMPACT_ATOMS: atom_id res chain seq x y z
N MET A 1 -22.76 -1.27 6.74
CA MET A 1 -21.51 -1.95 7.08
C MET A 1 -20.37 -0.94 7.06
N ASN A 2 -19.59 -0.88 8.11
CA ASN A 2 -18.50 0.07 8.20
C ASN A 2 -17.20 -0.56 7.73
N LEU A 3 -16.57 0.09 6.77
CA LEU A 3 -15.24 -0.32 6.32
C LEU A 3 -14.19 0.48 7.12
N ASN A 4 -13.23 -0.23 7.64
CA ASN A 4 -12.18 0.36 8.46
C ASN A 4 -10.85 0.27 7.75
N LYS A 5 -10.08 1.35 7.81
CA LYS A 5 -8.73 1.35 7.29
C LYS A 5 -7.85 0.49 8.19
N ALA A 6 -7.12 -0.44 7.58
CA ALA A 6 -6.20 -1.29 8.30
C ALA A 6 -4.89 -0.58 8.53
N LYS A 7 -4.20 -0.97 9.60
CA LYS A 7 -2.84 -0.54 9.83
C LYS A 7 -1.93 -1.75 9.65
N ILE A 8 -0.97 -1.62 8.74
CA ILE A 8 -0.16 -2.75 8.30
C ILE A 8 1.31 -2.42 8.36
N LYS A 9 2.12 -3.42 8.70
CA LYS A 9 3.56 -3.34 8.58
C LYS A 9 3.96 -4.19 7.38
N PHE A 10 4.66 -3.60 6.42
CA PHE A 10 5.05 -4.29 5.19
C PHE A 10 6.41 -4.95 5.35
N SER A 11 6.52 -6.17 4.84
CA SER A 11 7.76 -6.94 4.80
C SER A 11 8.03 -7.35 3.35
N PRO A 12 9.25 -7.83 3.05
CA PRO A 12 9.57 -8.14 1.64
C PRO A 12 8.63 -9.16 0.99
N ASN A 13 8.18 -10.17 1.73
CA ASN A 13 7.38 -11.25 1.16
C ASN A 13 5.92 -11.23 1.59
N ASN A 14 5.58 -10.45 2.61
CA ASN A 14 4.21 -10.40 3.10
C ASN A 14 4.01 -9.14 3.93
N PHE A 15 2.83 -9.02 4.52
CA PHE A 15 2.57 -7.91 5.43
C PHE A 15 1.92 -8.44 6.69
N GLU A 16 2.06 -7.65 7.76
CA GLU A 16 1.53 -7.99 9.07
C GLU A 16 0.48 -6.96 9.45
N ILE A 17 -0.68 -7.42 9.90
CA ILE A 17 -1.76 -6.52 10.29
C ILE A 17 -1.54 -6.07 11.72
N ILE A 18 -1.31 -4.77 11.89
CA ILE A 18 -1.14 -4.17 13.22
C ILE A 18 -2.50 -3.86 13.83
N GLU A 19 -3.37 -3.21 13.04
CA GLU A 19 -4.75 -2.93 13.43
C GLU A 19 -5.65 -3.47 12.33
N GLU A 20 -6.66 -4.23 12.73
CA GLU A 20 -7.56 -4.85 11.77
C GLU A 20 -8.35 -3.82 10.99
N GLY A 21 -8.61 -4.14 9.72
CA GLY A 21 -9.39 -3.32 8.85
C GLY A 21 -9.60 -4.03 7.53
N ASP A 22 -10.28 -3.36 6.62
CA ASP A 22 -10.69 -3.97 5.35
C ASP A 22 -9.84 -3.51 4.17
N PHE A 23 -9.16 -2.38 4.30
CA PHE A 23 -8.43 -1.80 3.18
C PHE A 23 -7.29 -0.91 3.69
N VAL A 24 -6.40 -0.58 2.75
CA VAL A 24 -5.39 0.46 2.97
C VAL A 24 -5.48 1.45 1.80
N ILE A 25 -4.78 2.57 1.93
CA ILE A 25 -4.84 3.64 0.94
C ILE A 25 -3.56 3.65 0.13
N CYS A 26 -3.69 3.74 -1.19
CA CYS A 26 -2.55 3.87 -2.08
C CYS A 26 -1.84 5.19 -1.82
N ALA A 27 -0.51 5.14 -1.68
CA ALA A 27 0.28 6.31 -1.38
C ALA A 27 0.36 7.29 -2.56
N VAL A 28 0.07 6.83 -3.76
CA VAL A 28 0.16 7.65 -4.97
C VAL A 28 -1.19 8.19 -5.39
N SER A 29 -2.17 7.29 -5.56
CA SER A 29 -3.46 7.67 -6.12
C SER A 29 -4.52 7.98 -5.08
N GLY A 30 -4.32 7.57 -3.82
CA GLY A 30 -5.30 7.75 -2.78
C GLY A 30 -6.47 6.78 -2.85
N LYS A 31 -6.39 5.79 -3.73
CA LYS A 31 -7.45 4.80 -3.87
C LYS A 31 -7.42 3.79 -2.75
N SER A 32 -8.61 3.28 -2.40
CA SER A 32 -8.70 2.21 -1.41
C SER A 32 -8.25 0.89 -2.03
N ILE A 33 -7.45 0.14 -1.30
CA ILE A 33 -6.96 -1.16 -1.74
C ILE A 33 -7.47 -2.21 -0.77
N PRO A 34 -8.40 -3.08 -1.19
CA PRO A 34 -8.81 -4.18 -0.31
C PRO A 34 -7.62 -5.05 0.04
N LEU A 35 -7.55 -5.50 1.28
CA LEU A 35 -6.39 -6.28 1.73
C LEU A 35 -6.17 -7.55 0.91
N ASN A 36 -7.27 -8.18 0.45
CA ASN A 36 -7.14 -9.39 -0.35
C ASN A 36 -6.64 -9.12 -1.78
N LYS A 37 -6.53 -7.85 -2.15
CA LYS A 37 -5.99 -7.46 -3.46
C LYS A 37 -4.69 -6.68 -3.33
N LEU A 38 -4.20 -6.53 -2.12
CA LEU A 38 -2.96 -5.80 -1.88
C LEU A 38 -1.78 -6.65 -2.35
N THR A 39 -1.07 -6.17 -3.37
CA THR A 39 0.01 -6.90 -4.01
C THR A 39 1.32 -6.12 -4.08
N TYR A 40 1.21 -4.81 -4.12
CA TYR A 40 2.38 -3.95 -4.33
C TYR A 40 2.58 -3.00 -3.17
N TRP A 41 3.78 -2.95 -2.62
CA TRP A 41 4.11 -2.06 -1.51
C TRP A 41 5.62 -1.81 -1.48
N ASN A 42 6.01 -0.81 -0.68
CA ASN A 42 7.40 -0.45 -0.47
C ASN A 42 7.74 -0.65 0.99
N VAL A 43 8.71 -1.50 1.25
CA VAL A 43 9.09 -1.84 2.62
C VAL A 43 9.79 -0.67 3.32
N GLU A 44 10.68 0.01 2.60
CA GLU A 44 11.42 1.12 3.19
C GLU A 44 10.52 2.27 3.57
N LEU A 45 9.56 2.61 2.70
CA LEU A 45 8.65 3.71 2.94
C LEU A 45 7.37 3.27 3.66
N GLN A 46 7.16 1.96 3.78
CA GLN A 46 5.95 1.41 4.38
C GLN A 46 4.70 1.97 3.72
N GLU A 47 4.68 1.88 2.38
CA GLU A 47 3.58 2.39 1.55
C GLU A 47 2.98 1.27 0.72
N ALA A 48 1.67 1.37 0.48
CA ALA A 48 0.96 0.46 -0.40
C ALA A 48 0.68 1.14 -1.73
N TYR A 49 0.62 0.34 -2.80
CA TYR A 49 0.33 0.84 -4.14
C TYR A 49 -0.82 0.04 -4.74
N PHE A 50 -1.73 0.75 -5.39
CA PHE A 50 -2.92 0.15 -5.96
C PHE A 50 -2.60 -0.81 -7.11
N SER A 51 -1.61 -0.47 -7.92
CA SER A 51 -1.25 -1.26 -9.09
C SER A 51 0.22 -1.03 -9.44
N PRO A 52 0.78 -1.81 -10.40
CA PRO A 52 2.15 -1.58 -10.84
C PRO A 52 2.38 -0.16 -11.35
N LYS A 53 1.35 0.44 -11.94
CA LYS A 53 1.46 1.80 -12.44
C LYS A 53 1.78 2.79 -11.33
N GLU A 54 1.07 2.67 -10.21
CA GLU A 54 1.34 3.55 -9.07
C GLU A 54 2.71 3.28 -8.47
N ALA A 55 3.09 2.01 -8.38
CA ALA A 55 4.40 1.66 -7.86
C ALA A 55 5.51 2.26 -8.73
N GLN A 56 5.36 2.18 -10.05
CA GLN A 56 6.32 2.73 -10.97
C GLN A 56 6.39 4.26 -10.85
N GLN A 57 5.23 4.89 -10.76
CA GLN A 57 5.15 6.35 -10.64
C GLN A 57 5.89 6.82 -9.39
N ARG A 58 5.68 6.13 -8.27
CA ARG A 58 6.35 6.49 -7.02
C ARG A 58 7.85 6.31 -7.13
N TYR A 59 8.26 5.21 -7.77
CA TYR A 59 9.68 4.95 -7.97
C TYR A 59 10.34 6.08 -8.76
N GLU A 60 9.66 6.54 -9.81
CA GLU A 60 10.18 7.63 -10.63
C GLU A 60 10.27 8.94 -9.84
N GLU A 61 9.27 9.21 -9.01
CA GLU A 61 9.30 10.41 -8.17
C GLU A 61 10.48 10.40 -7.21
N LEU A 62 10.75 9.24 -6.61
CA LEU A 62 11.82 9.13 -5.63
C LEU A 62 13.20 9.24 -6.26
N ASN A 63 13.31 8.90 -7.54
CA ASN A 63 14.59 8.92 -8.25
C ASN A 63 14.74 10.16 -9.14
N LYS A 64 13.81 11.07 -9.05
CA LYS A 64 13.84 12.30 -9.82
C LYS A 64 14.85 13.25 -9.18
N LYS A 65 15.65 13.87 -10.02
CA LYS A 65 16.66 14.83 -9.57
C LYS A 65 16.29 16.23 -9.94
#